data_6d34fadd4a44ad40d8c04003b5647536
#
_entry.id   6d34fadd4a44ad40d8c04003b5647536
#
_cell.length_a   1.000
_cell.length_b   1.000
_cell.length_c   1.000
_cell.angle_alpha   90.00
_cell.angle_beta   90.00
_cell.angle_gamma   90.00
#
_symmetry.space_group_name_H-M   'P 1'
#
loop_
_entity.id
_entity.type
_entity.pdbx_description
1 polymer ?
#
loop_
_entity_poly.entity_id
_entity_poly.type
_entity_poly.pdbx_seq_one_letter_code
_entity_poly.pdbx_strand_id
1 'polypeptide(L)'
;GKETKRTYNHEKNDEELKKQLWDLLYPKAYEVACRLTANKSERAEAFHKVEEEYLASLPEDSTIDKSLVKKYYHEIQNKASRNLTLEKGLRLDGRKTNQIRDIWSEVDYLPSAHGSAIFTRGETQSLTTVTLGTK
;
A
#
# COMPACT_ATOMS: atom_id res chain seq x y z
N GLY A 1 -21.69 8.67 -31.53
CA GLY A 1 -21.63 8.29 -30.12
C GLY A 1 -22.78 8.91 -29.32
N LYS A 2 -22.96 8.51 -28.07
CA LYS A 2 -23.96 9.14 -27.18
C LYS A 2 -23.43 10.49 -26.72
N GLU A 3 -24.18 11.55 -26.93
CA GLU A 3 -23.82 12.92 -26.53
C GLU A 3 -23.81 13.10 -25.00
N THR A 4 -24.71 12.39 -24.30
CA THR A 4 -24.80 12.44 -22.85
C THR A 4 -24.44 11.08 -22.24
N LYS A 5 -23.55 11.07 -21.24
CA LYS A 5 -23.27 9.90 -20.42
C LYS A 5 -24.30 9.79 -19.29
N ARG A 6 -24.60 8.57 -18.87
CA ARG A 6 -25.46 8.36 -17.68
C ARG A 6 -24.74 8.95 -16.47
N THR A 7 -25.48 9.71 -15.67
CA THR A 7 -25.01 10.09 -14.34
C THR A 7 -25.00 8.85 -13.44
N TYR A 8 -23.86 8.59 -12.82
CA TYR A 8 -23.66 7.49 -11.92
C TYR A 8 -23.14 8.04 -10.60
N ASN A 9 -23.87 7.81 -9.53
CA ASN A 9 -23.46 8.17 -8.19
C ASN A 9 -23.81 7.05 -7.21
N HIS A 10 -22.89 6.14 -6.98
CA HIS A 10 -22.98 5.10 -5.96
C HIS A 10 -22.04 5.36 -4.78
N GLU A 11 -21.38 6.50 -4.75
CA GLU A 11 -20.49 6.82 -3.64
C GLU A 11 -21.31 7.26 -2.43
N LYS A 12 -21.29 6.46 -1.41
CA LYS A 12 -21.68 6.87 -0.07
C LYS A 12 -20.49 7.60 0.56
N ASN A 13 -20.68 8.84 0.95
CA ASN A 13 -19.69 9.61 1.68
C ASN A 13 -20.35 10.17 2.93
N ASP A 14 -19.59 10.18 4.02
CA ASP A 14 -19.94 10.77 5.31
C ASP A 14 -18.79 11.67 5.74
N GLU A 15 -18.94 12.97 5.52
CA GLU A 15 -17.90 13.96 5.78
C GLU A 15 -17.65 14.16 7.28
N GLU A 16 -18.66 13.97 8.12
CA GLU A 16 -18.50 14.08 9.57
C GLU A 16 -17.68 12.91 10.11
N LEU A 17 -18.03 11.70 9.70
CA LEU A 17 -17.27 10.49 10.03
C LEU A 17 -15.83 10.60 9.51
N LYS A 18 -15.67 11.08 8.28
CA LYS A 18 -14.35 11.28 7.68
C LYS A 18 -13.48 12.20 8.52
N LYS A 19 -14.02 13.35 8.96
CA LYS A 19 -13.30 14.30 9.80
C LYS A 19 -12.93 13.71 11.16
N GLN A 20 -13.86 13.02 11.82
CA GLN A 20 -13.60 12.36 13.11
C GLN A 20 -12.48 11.32 12.99
N LEU A 21 -12.55 10.46 11.95
CA LEU A 21 -11.51 9.48 11.70
C LEU A 21 -10.15 10.13 11.43
N TRP A 22 -10.16 11.24 10.70
CA TRP A 22 -8.93 11.96 10.39
C TRP A 22 -8.26 12.49 11.65
N ASP A 23 -9.01 13.18 12.50
CA ASP A 23 -8.48 13.77 13.74
C ASP A 23 -7.95 12.68 14.70
N LEU A 24 -8.61 11.51 14.73
CA LEU A 24 -8.28 10.42 15.65
C LEU A 24 -7.16 9.50 15.12
N LEU A 25 -7.21 9.12 13.85
CA LEU A 25 -6.36 8.06 13.29
C LEU A 25 -5.13 8.58 12.55
N TYR A 26 -5.16 9.83 12.04
CA TYR A 26 -4.01 10.38 11.33
C TYR A 26 -2.74 10.43 12.18
N PRO A 27 -2.75 10.88 13.44
CA PRO A 27 -1.55 10.89 14.28
C PRO A 27 -0.98 9.48 14.48
N LYS A 28 -1.83 8.49 14.69
CA LYS A 28 -1.44 7.08 14.87
C LYS A 28 -0.84 6.50 13.58
N ALA A 29 -1.49 6.74 12.44
CA ALA A 29 -0.97 6.30 11.14
C ALA A 29 0.37 6.97 10.80
N TYR A 30 0.53 8.24 11.13
CA TYR A 30 1.79 8.95 10.93
C TYR A 30 2.91 8.43 11.84
N GLU A 31 2.60 8.09 13.10
CA GLU A 31 3.55 7.43 14.00
C GLU A 31 4.04 6.08 13.43
N VAL A 32 3.10 5.25 12.95
CA VAL A 32 3.45 3.98 12.29
C VAL A 32 4.34 4.22 11.06
N ALA A 33 4.02 5.20 10.23
CA ALA A 33 4.85 5.57 9.08
C ALA A 33 6.26 6.00 9.50
N CYS A 34 6.39 6.72 10.63
CA CYS A 34 7.67 7.18 11.17
C CYS A 34 8.57 6.05 11.73
N ARG A 35 8.05 4.86 11.94
CA ARG A 35 8.85 3.69 12.38
C ARG A 35 9.83 3.21 11.32
N LEU A 36 9.61 3.58 10.05
CA LEU A 36 10.48 3.26 8.92
C LEU A 36 10.76 1.75 8.77
N THR A 37 9.76 0.92 9.02
CA THR A 37 9.87 -0.53 9.03
C THR A 37 10.17 -1.05 7.61
N ALA A 38 11.32 -1.66 7.41
CA ALA A 38 11.76 -2.17 6.11
C ALA A 38 10.89 -3.35 5.64
N ASN A 39 10.57 -4.28 6.54
CA ASN A 39 9.73 -5.44 6.23
C ASN A 39 8.31 -5.01 5.87
N LYS A 40 7.84 -5.44 4.69
CA LYS A 40 6.53 -5.08 4.16
C LYS A 40 5.38 -5.65 4.99
N SER A 41 5.49 -6.90 5.45
CA SER A 41 4.43 -7.56 6.22
C SER A 41 4.27 -6.93 7.59
N GLU A 42 5.36 -6.72 8.33
CA GLU A 42 5.34 -6.07 9.64
C GLU A 42 4.77 -4.64 9.56
N ARG A 43 5.13 -3.90 8.51
CA ARG A 43 4.59 -2.57 8.28
C ARG A 43 3.09 -2.60 7.98
N ALA A 44 2.64 -3.56 7.16
CA ALA A 44 1.22 -3.72 6.86
C ALA A 44 0.42 -4.11 8.11
N GLU A 45 0.94 -5.01 8.94
CA GLU A 45 0.34 -5.41 10.21
C GLU A 45 0.25 -4.23 11.19
N ALA A 46 1.30 -3.40 11.27
CA ALA A 46 1.29 -2.22 12.13
C ALA A 46 0.20 -1.21 11.74
N PHE A 47 -0.02 -0.99 10.44
CA PHE A 47 -1.14 -0.16 9.98
C PHE A 47 -2.50 -0.83 10.23
N HIS A 48 -2.61 -2.13 9.96
CA HIS A 48 -3.85 -2.89 10.17
C HIS A 48 -4.27 -2.89 11.64
N LYS A 49 -3.31 -3.00 12.54
CA LYS A 49 -3.57 -2.94 13.99
C LYS A 49 -4.23 -1.64 14.43
N VAL A 50 -3.84 -0.50 13.86
CA VAL A 50 -4.48 0.80 14.15
C VAL A 50 -5.95 0.80 13.70
N GLU A 51 -6.24 0.19 12.55
CA GLU A 51 -7.61 0.04 12.05
C GLU A 51 -8.44 -0.87 12.95
N GLU A 52 -7.89 -2.04 13.31
CA GLU A 52 -8.56 -3.01 14.18
C GLU A 52 -8.87 -2.46 15.57
N GLU A 53 -7.91 -1.76 16.19
CA GLU A 53 -8.10 -1.11 17.48
C GLU A 53 -9.25 -0.10 17.43
N TYR A 54 -9.37 0.66 16.35
CA TYR A 54 -10.50 1.57 16.17
C TYR A 54 -11.82 0.81 16.00
N LEU A 55 -11.86 -0.19 15.13
CA LEU A 55 -13.06 -0.99 14.90
C LEU A 55 -13.51 -1.74 16.16
N ALA A 56 -12.58 -2.21 16.97
CA ALA A 56 -12.87 -2.85 18.25
C ALA A 56 -13.37 -1.87 19.33
N SER A 57 -13.03 -0.59 19.21
CA SER A 57 -13.52 0.46 20.11
C SER A 57 -14.96 0.90 19.83
N LEU A 58 -15.51 0.52 18.67
CA LEU A 58 -16.88 0.85 18.31
C LEU A 58 -17.87 -0.03 19.08
N PRO A 59 -18.98 0.54 19.62
CA PRO A 59 -20.07 -0.25 20.20
C PRO A 59 -20.66 -1.24 19.20
N GLU A 60 -21.14 -2.40 19.66
CA GLU A 60 -21.79 -3.40 18.81
C GLU A 60 -23.01 -2.85 18.07
N ASP A 61 -23.75 -1.93 18.71
CA ASP A 61 -24.91 -1.25 18.14
C ASP A 61 -24.56 -0.04 17.24
N SER A 62 -23.30 0.14 16.89
CA SER A 62 -22.87 1.27 16.07
C SER A 62 -23.46 1.17 14.66
N THR A 63 -24.11 2.24 14.22
CA THR A 63 -24.66 2.40 12.85
C THR A 63 -23.58 2.76 11.83
N ILE A 64 -22.31 2.86 12.25
CA ILE A 64 -21.19 3.25 11.38
C ILE A 64 -20.89 2.13 10.38
N ASP A 65 -20.89 2.50 9.11
CA ASP A 65 -20.53 1.57 8.04
C ASP A 65 -19.01 1.27 8.07
N LYS A 66 -18.68 0.04 8.46
CA LYS A 66 -17.28 -0.42 8.54
C LYS A 66 -16.56 -0.33 7.20
N SER A 67 -17.26 -0.37 6.08
CA SER A 67 -16.67 -0.22 4.75
C SER A 67 -16.20 1.21 4.49
N LEU A 68 -16.96 2.21 4.98
CA LEU A 68 -16.55 3.62 4.93
C LEU A 68 -15.35 3.88 5.84
N VAL A 69 -15.31 3.28 7.02
CA VAL A 69 -14.16 3.40 7.93
C VAL A 69 -12.88 2.91 7.23
N LYS A 70 -12.92 1.73 6.59
CA LYS A 70 -11.79 1.19 5.84
C LYS A 70 -11.36 2.10 4.69
N LYS A 71 -12.34 2.62 3.92
CA LYS A 71 -12.08 3.55 2.82
C LYS A 71 -11.34 4.79 3.32
N TYR A 72 -11.86 5.44 4.36
CA TYR A 72 -11.28 6.67 4.91
C TYR A 72 -9.94 6.41 5.59
N TYR A 73 -9.80 5.30 6.30
CA TYR A 73 -8.52 4.93 6.89
C TYR A 73 -7.43 4.72 5.84
N HIS A 74 -7.76 4.09 4.72
CA HIS A 74 -6.82 3.95 3.60
C HIS A 74 -6.36 5.31 3.05
N GLU A 75 -7.28 6.29 2.94
CA GLU A 75 -6.93 7.66 2.54
C GLU A 75 -5.99 8.32 3.58
N ILE A 76 -6.27 8.12 4.88
CA ILE A 76 -5.43 8.62 5.98
C ILE A 76 -4.03 8.01 5.91
N GLN A 77 -3.93 6.70 5.75
CA GLN A 77 -2.66 5.98 5.61
C GLN A 77 -1.83 6.48 4.42
N ASN A 78 -2.47 6.68 3.28
CA ASN A 78 -1.82 7.23 2.09
C ASN A 78 -1.29 8.65 2.34
N LYS A 79 -2.08 9.49 3.01
CA LYS A 79 -1.67 10.86 3.32
C LYS A 79 -0.53 10.91 4.35
N ALA A 80 -0.60 10.10 5.40
CA ALA A 80 0.45 9.98 6.40
C ALA A 80 1.78 9.54 5.77
N SER A 81 1.72 8.52 4.91
CA SER A 81 2.90 8.03 4.17
C SER A 81 3.50 9.08 3.24
N ARG A 82 2.64 9.84 2.54
CA ARG A 82 3.06 10.93 1.67
C ARG A 82 3.71 12.07 2.46
N ASN A 83 3.09 12.47 3.56
CA ASN A 83 3.61 13.57 4.40
C ASN A 83 4.95 13.21 5.02
N LEU A 84 5.14 11.98 5.51
CA LEU A 84 6.44 11.48 5.95
C LEU A 84 7.52 11.71 4.89
N THR A 85 7.24 11.32 3.66
CA THR A 85 8.21 11.44 2.56
C THR A 85 8.51 12.91 2.24
N LEU A 86 7.50 13.77 2.24
CA LEU A 86 7.67 15.20 1.94
C LEU A 86 8.42 15.95 3.05
N GLU A 87 8.15 15.62 4.30
CA GLU A 87 8.71 16.32 5.46
C GLU A 87 10.12 15.82 5.82
N LYS A 88 10.32 14.50 5.77
CA LYS A 88 11.58 13.87 6.21
C LYS A 88 12.49 13.42 5.07
N GLY A 89 12.01 13.43 3.81
CA GLY A 89 12.78 12.93 2.67
C GLY A 89 13.02 11.41 2.72
N LEU A 90 12.26 10.69 3.53
CA LEU A 90 12.39 9.25 3.76
C LEU A 90 11.15 8.51 3.24
N ARG A 91 11.36 7.31 2.71
CA ARG A 91 10.29 6.39 2.35
C ARG A 91 9.90 5.53 3.56
N LEU A 92 8.74 4.88 3.51
CA LEU A 92 8.23 4.01 4.58
C LEU A 92 9.19 2.88 5.00
N ASP A 93 10.09 2.49 4.12
CA ASP A 93 11.11 1.46 4.36
C ASP A 93 12.48 2.05 4.81
N GLY A 94 12.52 3.34 5.16
CA GLY A 94 13.71 4.03 5.66
C GLY A 94 14.67 4.52 4.58
N ARG A 95 14.48 4.17 3.30
CA ARG A 95 15.32 4.64 2.20
C ARG A 95 15.10 6.12 1.93
N LYS A 96 16.17 6.80 1.48
CA LYS A 96 16.08 8.15 0.92
C LYS A 96 15.33 8.14 -0.42
N THR A 97 14.84 9.30 -0.85
CA THR A 97 14.08 9.44 -2.09
C THR A 97 14.88 9.09 -3.34
N ASN A 98 16.20 9.29 -3.34
CA ASN A 98 17.13 8.96 -4.42
C ASN A 98 17.76 7.56 -4.30
N GLN A 99 17.44 6.79 -3.28
CA GLN A 99 17.98 5.45 -3.06
C GLN A 99 17.07 4.39 -3.69
N ILE A 100 17.62 3.57 -4.57
CA ILE A 100 16.93 2.40 -5.14
C ILE A 100 17.11 1.18 -4.23
N ARG A 101 16.23 0.18 -4.38
CA ARG A 101 16.40 -1.13 -3.72
C ARG A 101 17.56 -1.87 -4.35
N ASP A 102 18.19 -2.76 -3.60
CA ASP A 102 19.25 -3.61 -4.11
C ASP A 102 18.74 -4.45 -5.27
N ILE A 103 19.54 -4.46 -6.34
CA ILE A 103 19.26 -5.21 -7.56
C ILE A 103 20.31 -6.31 -7.70
N TRP A 104 19.83 -7.51 -7.95
CA TRP A 104 20.66 -8.64 -8.31
C TRP A 104 20.05 -9.36 -9.51
N SER A 105 20.87 -9.84 -10.43
CA SER A 105 20.43 -10.59 -11.59
C SER A 105 21.48 -11.60 -12.04
N GLU A 106 21.00 -12.71 -12.57
CA GLU A 106 21.83 -13.79 -13.10
C GLU A 106 21.18 -14.34 -14.37
N VAL A 107 21.98 -14.67 -15.37
CA VAL A 107 21.55 -15.31 -16.63
C VAL A 107 21.90 -16.78 -16.61
N ASP A 108 21.28 -17.55 -17.52
CA ASP A 108 21.47 -19.00 -17.65
C ASP A 108 21.17 -19.80 -16.36
N TYR A 109 20.16 -19.32 -15.62
CA TYR A 109 19.77 -19.85 -14.33
C TYR A 109 19.16 -21.24 -14.40
N LEU A 110 18.45 -21.56 -15.49
CA LEU A 110 17.81 -22.86 -15.72
C LEU A 110 18.51 -23.61 -16.86
N PRO A 111 18.91 -24.87 -16.64
CA PRO A 111 19.74 -25.63 -17.61
C PRO A 111 18.97 -26.11 -18.84
N SER A 112 17.64 -26.18 -18.81
CA SER A 112 16.82 -26.79 -19.87
C SER A 112 16.12 -25.80 -20.79
N ALA A 113 16.14 -24.50 -20.48
CA ALA A 113 15.61 -23.44 -21.35
C ALA A 113 16.69 -22.96 -22.33
N HIS A 114 16.29 -22.44 -23.53
CA HIS A 114 17.23 -21.83 -24.46
C HIS A 114 17.81 -20.50 -23.96
N GLY A 115 17.11 -19.87 -23.04
CA GLY A 115 17.59 -18.73 -22.25
C GLY A 115 16.80 -18.63 -20.98
N SER A 116 17.47 -18.22 -19.92
CA SER A 116 16.82 -17.95 -18.64
C SER A 116 17.55 -16.83 -17.90
N ALA A 117 16.80 -16.07 -17.13
CA ALA A 117 17.35 -15.03 -16.27
C ALA A 117 16.52 -14.90 -15.00
N ILE A 118 17.18 -14.67 -13.89
CA ILE A 118 16.57 -14.25 -12.64
C ILE A 118 16.90 -12.79 -12.40
N PHE A 119 15.90 -12.02 -11.98
CA PHE A 119 16.06 -10.62 -11.61
C PHE A 119 15.41 -10.40 -10.26
N THR A 120 16.13 -9.80 -9.34
CA THR A 120 15.67 -9.50 -7.99
C THR A 120 15.85 -8.01 -7.70
N ARG A 121 14.81 -7.38 -7.14
CA ARG A 121 14.85 -6.02 -6.64
C ARG A 121 14.22 -5.95 -5.25
N GLY A 122 15.05 -5.96 -4.23
CA GLY A 122 14.61 -6.11 -2.84
C GLY A 122 13.86 -7.45 -2.67
N GLU A 123 12.60 -7.39 -2.24
CA GLU A 123 11.76 -8.60 -2.02
C GLU A 123 11.04 -9.09 -3.28
N THR A 124 11.15 -8.37 -4.40
CA THR A 124 10.50 -8.73 -5.66
C THR A 124 11.46 -9.51 -6.54
N GLN A 125 11.06 -10.70 -6.98
CA GLN A 125 11.86 -11.56 -7.84
C GLN A 125 11.06 -11.94 -9.08
N SER A 126 11.74 -12.02 -10.23
CA SER A 126 11.21 -12.48 -11.51
C SER A 126 12.15 -13.52 -12.11
N LEU A 127 11.63 -14.69 -12.45
CA LEU A 127 12.32 -15.70 -13.25
C LEU A 127 11.71 -15.71 -14.64
N THR A 128 12.52 -15.42 -15.63
CA THR A 128 12.10 -15.35 -17.04
C THR A 128 12.80 -16.43 -17.82
N THR A 129 12.05 -17.14 -18.67
CA THR A 129 12.59 -18.19 -19.58
C THR A 129 12.19 -17.92 -21.01
N VAL A 130 13.06 -18.30 -21.94
CA VAL A 130 12.82 -18.25 -23.38
C VAL A 130 13.08 -19.63 -23.96
N THR A 131 12.11 -20.15 -24.72
CA THR A 131 12.25 -21.38 -25.49
C THR A 131 11.95 -21.06 -26.94
N LEU A 132 12.90 -21.34 -27.81
CA LEU A 132 12.78 -21.16 -29.26
C LEU A 132 12.25 -22.47 -29.85
N GLY A 133 11.31 -22.36 -30.79
CA GLY A 133 10.75 -23.50 -31.52
C GLY A 133 10.72 -23.21 -33.02
N THR A 134 10.69 -24.25 -33.81
CA THR A 134 10.39 -24.17 -35.25
C THR A 134 8.88 -24.17 -35.45
N LYS A 135 8.40 -23.38 -36.44
CA LYS A 135 7.00 -23.45 -36.89
C LYS A 135 6.82 -24.71 -37.74
#